data_6c314d96e4093950bf682be84ca8f4f5
#
_entry.id   6c314d96e4093950bf682be84ca8f4f5
#
_cell.length_a   1.000
_cell.length_b   1.000
_cell.length_c   1.000
_cell.angle_alpha   90.00
_cell.angle_beta   90.00
_cell.angle_gamma   90.00
#
_symmetry.space_group_name_H-M   'P 1'
#
loop_
_entity.id
_entity.type
_entity.pdbx_description
1 polymer ?
#
loop_
_entity_poly.entity_id
_entity_poly.type
_entity_poly.pdbx_seq_one_letter_code
_entity_poly.pdbx_strand_id
1 'polypeptide(L)'
;MAVVSEYAPGRSRPQDQQWFFLYTITISNEGPEAVQLLSRHWVITNAAGQVEDVRGDGVVGEQPTLAPGESFTYTSGCPLTTAFGTMEGTYAMVAKSGEHFDVKIAPFTLSEPYTVH
;
A
#
# COMPACT_ATOMS: atom_id res chain seq x y z
N MET A 1 -8.67 -1.96 -8.32
CA MET A 1 -7.42 -1.51 -7.66
C MET A 1 -6.24 -2.28 -8.24
N ALA A 2 -5.18 -1.57 -8.56
CA ALA A 2 -3.97 -2.19 -9.09
C ALA A 2 -2.80 -1.90 -8.15
N VAL A 3 -1.92 -2.87 -7.94
CA VAL A 3 -0.74 -2.75 -7.09
C VAL A 3 0.48 -3.23 -7.84
N VAL A 4 1.54 -2.42 -7.83
CA VAL A 4 2.85 -2.79 -8.36
C VAL A 4 3.88 -2.52 -7.27
N SER A 5 4.72 -3.50 -6.97
CA SER A 5 5.79 -3.35 -6.00
C SER A 5 7.15 -3.59 -6.65
N GLU A 6 8.19 -2.92 -6.14
CA GLU A 6 9.54 -3.11 -6.64
C GLU A 6 10.57 -2.93 -5.53
N TYR A 7 11.66 -3.64 -5.65
CA TYR A 7 12.80 -3.51 -4.76
C TYR A 7 13.60 -2.26 -5.11
N ALA A 8 14.04 -1.51 -4.10
CA ALA A 8 14.84 -0.29 -4.30
C ALA A 8 16.28 -0.53 -3.83
N PRO A 9 17.16 -1.09 -4.69
CA PRO A 9 18.54 -1.43 -4.27
C PRO A 9 19.36 -0.22 -3.84
N GLY A 10 19.16 0.94 -4.46
CA GLY A 10 19.87 2.16 -4.10
C GLY A 10 19.50 2.72 -2.74
N ARG A 11 18.42 2.25 -2.13
CA ARG A 11 17.94 2.67 -0.81
C ARG A 11 18.00 1.54 0.20
N SER A 12 18.61 0.41 -0.17
CA SER A 12 18.70 -0.77 0.67
C SER A 12 20.13 -1.01 1.12
N ARG A 13 20.27 -1.64 2.30
CA ARG A 13 21.58 -2.07 2.85
C ARG A 13 21.42 -3.48 3.42
N PRO A 14 21.42 -4.51 2.55
CA PRO A 14 21.21 -5.89 2.99
C PRO A 14 22.24 -6.35 4.04
N GLN A 15 23.47 -5.86 3.96
CA GLN A 15 24.51 -6.17 4.96
C GLN A 15 24.15 -5.65 6.36
N ASP A 16 23.26 -4.64 6.43
CA ASP A 16 22.77 -4.09 7.69
C ASP A 16 21.33 -4.56 7.96
N GLN A 17 20.86 -5.57 7.24
CA GLN A 17 19.51 -6.10 7.35
C GLN A 17 18.45 -5.03 7.08
N GLN A 18 18.69 -4.21 6.05
CA GLN A 18 17.78 -3.14 5.64
C GLN A 18 17.44 -3.31 4.16
N TRP A 19 16.20 -3.67 3.89
CA TRP A 19 15.64 -3.79 2.54
C TRP A 19 14.54 -2.75 2.39
N PHE A 20 14.57 -1.97 1.31
CA PHE A 20 13.58 -0.95 1.04
C PHE A 20 12.83 -1.27 -0.25
N PHE A 21 11.52 -1.17 -0.18
CA PHE A 21 10.64 -1.46 -1.31
C PHE A 21 9.76 -0.25 -1.61
N LEU A 22 9.48 -0.04 -2.89
CA LEU A 22 8.49 0.93 -3.34
C LEU A 22 7.25 0.17 -3.78
N TYR A 23 6.10 0.73 -3.51
CA TYR A 23 4.84 0.18 -4.00
C TYR A 23 3.99 1.31 -4.56
N THR A 24 3.32 1.03 -5.68
CA THR A 24 2.45 1.97 -6.37
C THR A 24 1.06 1.38 -6.41
N ILE A 25 0.09 2.14 -5.93
CA ILE A 25 -1.30 1.70 -5.87
C ILE A 25 -2.16 2.65 -6.69
N THR A 26 -3.00 2.08 -7.54
CA THR A 26 -4.02 2.82 -8.28
C THR A 26 -5.39 2.43 -7.74
N ILE A 27 -6.11 3.42 -7.23
CA ILE A 27 -7.46 3.26 -6.70
C ILE A 27 -8.42 3.87 -7.71
N SER A 28 -9.41 3.09 -8.16
CA SER A 28 -10.39 3.55 -9.14
C SER A 28 -11.78 3.51 -8.54
N ASN A 29 -12.55 4.59 -8.76
CA ASN A 29 -13.96 4.63 -8.36
C ASN A 29 -14.82 4.13 -9.51
N GLU A 30 -15.32 2.91 -9.39
CA GLU A 30 -16.20 2.30 -10.39
C GLU A 30 -17.67 2.37 -9.98
N GLY A 31 -17.98 3.04 -8.88
CA GLY A 31 -19.32 3.18 -8.37
C GLY A 31 -20.06 4.39 -8.94
N PRO A 32 -21.33 4.57 -8.56
CA PRO A 32 -22.19 5.62 -9.11
C PRO A 32 -22.07 6.96 -8.43
N GLU A 33 -21.35 7.07 -7.31
CA GLU A 33 -21.21 8.33 -6.59
C GLU A 33 -19.77 8.61 -6.21
N ALA A 34 -19.45 9.87 -5.89
CA ALA A 34 -18.13 10.27 -5.45
C ALA A 34 -17.80 9.63 -4.09
N VAL A 35 -16.53 9.26 -3.90
CA VAL A 35 -16.02 8.67 -2.66
C VAL A 35 -14.74 9.39 -2.24
N GLN A 36 -14.51 9.50 -0.94
CA GLN A 36 -13.29 10.10 -0.40
C GLN A 36 -12.55 9.07 0.44
N LEU A 37 -11.25 8.98 0.23
CA LEU A 37 -10.38 8.15 1.06
C LEU A 37 -10.03 8.94 2.32
N LEU A 38 -10.32 8.37 3.50
CA LEU A 38 -10.11 9.04 4.78
C LEU A 38 -8.86 8.56 5.49
N SER A 39 -8.64 7.24 5.55
CA SER A 39 -7.54 6.67 6.31
C SER A 39 -7.09 5.35 5.73
N ARG A 40 -5.92 4.90 6.18
CA ARG A 40 -5.32 3.64 5.76
C ARG A 40 -4.91 2.81 6.97
N HIS A 41 -4.96 1.50 6.80
CA HIS A 41 -4.43 0.54 7.76
C HIS A 41 -3.65 -0.52 6.99
N TRP A 42 -2.36 -0.64 7.28
CA TRP A 42 -1.49 -1.64 6.68
C TRP A 42 -1.12 -2.70 7.71
N VAL A 43 -1.09 -3.94 7.27
CA VAL A 43 -0.54 -5.06 8.02
C VAL A 43 0.64 -5.59 7.21
N ILE A 44 1.83 -5.45 7.76
CA ILE A 44 3.08 -5.79 7.10
C ILE A 44 3.70 -6.98 7.83
N THR A 45 3.95 -8.07 7.10
CA THR A 45 4.52 -9.28 7.67
C THR A 45 5.85 -9.55 6.98
N ASN A 46 6.94 -9.67 7.78
CA ASN A 46 8.25 -9.98 7.22
C ASN A 46 8.47 -11.51 7.11
N ALA A 47 9.62 -11.92 6.57
CA ALA A 47 9.92 -13.32 6.34
C ALA A 47 10.07 -14.13 7.64
N ALA A 48 10.31 -13.47 8.76
CA ALA A 48 10.41 -14.11 10.08
C ALA A 48 9.03 -14.26 10.75
N GLY A 49 7.96 -13.82 10.10
CA GLY A 49 6.60 -13.87 10.65
C GLY A 49 6.26 -12.73 11.60
N GLN A 50 7.13 -11.73 11.71
CA GLN A 50 6.87 -10.56 12.54
C GLN A 50 5.86 -9.66 11.81
N VAL A 51 4.87 -9.16 12.56
CA VAL A 51 3.76 -8.37 12.03
C VAL A 51 3.83 -6.95 12.57
N GLU A 52 3.69 -5.98 11.67
CA GLU A 52 3.62 -4.57 12.02
C GLU A 52 2.34 -3.97 11.47
N ASP A 53 1.62 -3.24 12.32
CA ASP A 53 0.43 -2.48 11.92
C ASP A 53 0.80 -1.01 11.75
N VAL A 54 0.40 -0.42 10.61
CA VAL A 54 0.60 0.99 10.33
C VAL A 54 -0.75 1.64 10.03
N ARG A 55 -1.14 2.61 10.84
CA ARG A 55 -2.40 3.34 10.66
C ARG A 55 -2.10 4.82 10.46
N GLY A 56 -2.89 5.48 9.64
CA GLY A 56 -2.76 6.91 9.44
C GLY A 56 -3.86 7.48 8.56
N ASP A 57 -3.98 8.81 8.61
CA ASP A 57 -4.95 9.51 7.78
C ASP A 57 -4.44 9.64 6.35
N GLY A 58 -5.34 9.42 5.39
CA GLY A 58 -5.03 9.59 3.98
C GLY A 58 -3.94 8.67 3.44
N VAL A 59 -3.42 9.04 2.30
CA VAL A 59 -2.28 8.38 1.64
C VAL A 59 -1.34 9.47 1.11
N VAL A 60 -0.04 9.36 1.43
CA VAL A 60 1.00 10.34 1.06
C VAL A 60 0.56 11.80 1.31
N GLY A 61 -0.09 12.05 2.44
CA GLY A 61 -0.52 13.39 2.84
C GLY A 61 -1.82 13.88 2.20
N GLU A 62 -2.55 13.01 1.48
CA GLU A 62 -3.78 13.39 0.79
C GLU A 62 -4.96 12.51 1.17
N GLN A 63 -6.15 13.13 1.15
CA GLN A 63 -7.42 12.42 1.31
C GLN A 63 -8.24 12.66 0.03
N PRO A 64 -7.88 11.97 -1.07
CA PRO A 64 -8.46 12.29 -2.37
C PRO A 64 -9.94 11.94 -2.44
N THR A 65 -10.69 12.81 -3.14
CA THR A 65 -12.07 12.55 -3.51
C THR A 65 -12.11 12.14 -4.97
N LEU A 66 -12.71 10.99 -5.24
CA LEU A 66 -12.80 10.43 -6.58
C LEU A 66 -14.24 10.46 -7.06
N ALA A 67 -14.49 11.16 -8.16
CA ALA A 67 -15.77 11.09 -8.86
C ALA A 67 -15.90 9.72 -9.55
N PRO A 68 -17.12 9.31 -9.93
CA PRO A 68 -17.29 8.08 -10.70
C PRO A 68 -16.39 8.06 -11.94
N GLY A 69 -15.62 6.98 -12.12
CA GLY A 69 -14.67 6.82 -13.22
C GLY A 69 -13.29 7.43 -12.98
N GLU A 70 -13.09 8.17 -11.91
CA GLU A 70 -11.78 8.72 -11.59
C GLU A 70 -10.88 7.73 -10.86
N SER A 71 -9.56 7.92 -11.03
CA SER A 71 -8.55 7.12 -10.36
C SER A 71 -7.54 8.01 -9.66
N PHE A 72 -6.95 7.47 -8.59
CA PHE A 72 -5.85 8.11 -7.87
C PHE A 72 -4.71 7.11 -7.77
N THR A 73 -3.51 7.53 -8.17
CA THR A 73 -2.31 6.70 -8.12
C THR A 73 -1.28 7.35 -7.20
N TYR A 74 -0.71 6.56 -6.29
CA TYR A 74 0.36 7.05 -5.44
C TYR A 74 1.43 5.99 -5.27
N THR A 75 2.65 6.44 -4.95
CA THR A 75 3.79 5.59 -4.65
C THR A 75 4.27 5.91 -3.24
N SER A 76 4.55 4.86 -2.48
CA SER A 76 5.10 4.99 -1.13
C SER A 76 6.16 3.93 -0.91
N GLY A 77 6.79 3.96 0.25
CA GLY A 77 7.89 3.05 0.58
C GLY A 77 7.59 2.19 1.79
N CYS A 78 8.21 1.01 1.82
CA CYS A 78 8.13 0.09 2.94
C CYS A 78 9.51 -0.47 3.25
N PRO A 79 10.09 -0.17 4.44
CA PRO A 79 11.32 -0.80 4.88
C PRO A 79 11.03 -2.14 5.52
N LEU A 80 11.87 -3.13 5.25
CA LEU A 80 11.81 -4.44 5.91
C LEU A 80 13.19 -4.79 6.48
N THR A 81 13.18 -5.63 7.50
CA THR A 81 14.40 -6.20 8.08
C THR A 81 14.74 -7.58 7.50
N THR A 82 13.98 -8.02 6.51
CA THR A 82 14.17 -9.28 5.78
C THR A 82 14.06 -9.02 4.29
N ALA A 83 14.60 -9.95 3.49
CA ALA A 83 14.65 -9.79 2.02
C ALA A 83 13.29 -9.92 1.35
N PHE A 84 12.27 -10.34 2.09
CA PHE A 84 10.94 -10.49 1.55
C PHE A 84 9.90 -10.30 2.65
N GLY A 85 8.68 -9.96 2.23
CA GLY A 85 7.55 -9.84 3.13
C GLY A 85 6.27 -9.66 2.34
N THR A 86 5.18 -9.44 3.06
CA THR A 86 3.87 -9.18 2.45
C THR A 86 3.23 -7.96 3.08
N MET A 87 2.41 -7.27 2.29
CA MET A 87 1.56 -6.18 2.76
C MET A 87 0.13 -6.50 2.41
N GLU A 88 -0.76 -6.21 3.33
CA GLU A 88 -2.21 -6.20 3.09
C GLU A 88 -2.82 -5.09 3.91
N GLY A 89 -4.03 -4.70 3.62
CA GLY A 89 -4.60 -3.60 4.37
C GLY A 89 -6.00 -3.24 3.98
N THR A 90 -6.39 -2.04 4.41
CA THR A 90 -7.74 -1.51 4.24
C THR A 90 -7.68 0.00 4.11
N TYR A 91 -8.48 0.55 3.21
CA TYR A 91 -8.77 1.98 3.18
C TYR A 91 -10.17 2.22 3.76
N ALA A 92 -10.27 3.18 4.68
CA ALA A 92 -11.57 3.65 5.16
C ALA A 92 -12.02 4.77 4.23
N MET A 93 -13.22 4.66 3.70
CA MET A 93 -13.77 5.59 2.73
C MET A 93 -15.15 6.08 3.14
N VAL A 94 -15.53 7.24 2.60
CA VAL A 94 -16.87 7.77 2.78
C VAL A 94 -17.44 8.16 1.41
N ALA A 95 -18.66 7.71 1.14
CA ALA A 95 -19.38 8.08 -0.06
C ALA A 95 -20.03 9.47 0.10
N LYS A 96 -20.38 10.12 -1.00
CA LYS A 96 -21.06 11.41 -1.00
C LYS A 96 -22.35 11.37 -0.18
N SER A 97 -23.03 10.24 -0.14
CA SER A 97 -24.23 10.02 0.67
C SER A 97 -23.97 10.02 2.18
N GLY A 98 -22.70 9.99 2.59
CA GLY A 98 -22.31 9.89 3.98
C GLY A 98 -22.08 8.47 4.47
N GLU A 99 -22.26 7.46 3.61
CA GLU A 99 -22.01 6.07 3.97
C GLU A 99 -20.51 5.80 4.09
N HIS A 100 -20.09 5.25 5.22
CA HIS A 100 -18.71 4.82 5.46
C HIS A 100 -18.57 3.35 5.09
N PHE A 101 -17.46 3.02 4.42
CA PHE A 101 -17.16 1.64 4.03
C PHE A 101 -15.66 1.43 3.94
N ASP A 102 -15.25 0.16 3.98
CA ASP A 102 -13.85 -0.23 3.87
C ASP A 102 -13.58 -0.89 2.52
N VAL A 103 -12.44 -0.58 1.95
CA VAL A 103 -11.95 -1.23 0.74
C VAL A 103 -10.73 -2.05 1.11
N LYS A 104 -10.78 -3.36 0.89
CA LYS A 104 -9.67 -4.25 1.19
C LYS A 104 -8.60 -4.16 0.10
N ILE A 105 -7.35 -4.15 0.54
CA ILE A 105 -6.18 -4.29 -0.32
C ILE A 105 -5.72 -5.73 -0.17
N ALA A 106 -5.86 -6.52 -1.25
CA ALA A 106 -5.43 -7.91 -1.24
C ALA A 106 -3.94 -8.01 -0.94
N PRO A 107 -3.48 -9.08 -0.26
CA PRO A 107 -2.07 -9.23 0.03
C PRO A 107 -1.21 -9.20 -1.23
N PHE A 108 -0.09 -8.48 -1.15
CA PHE A 108 0.92 -8.49 -2.21
C PHE A 108 2.31 -8.66 -1.61
N THR A 109 3.22 -9.16 -2.42
CA THR A 109 4.57 -9.55 -1.97
C THR A 109 5.57 -8.42 -2.23
N LEU A 110 6.46 -8.23 -1.25
CA LEU A 110 7.66 -7.41 -1.38
C LEU A 110 8.85 -8.37 -1.38
N SER A 111 9.65 -8.36 -2.44
CA SER A 111 10.69 -9.37 -2.60
C SER A 111 11.90 -8.80 -3.32
N GLU A 112 13.08 -8.99 -2.72
CA GLU A 112 14.33 -8.73 -3.41
C GLU A 112 14.43 -9.70 -4.59
N PRO A 113 14.71 -9.21 -5.82
CA PRO A 113 14.81 -10.09 -6.96
C PRO A 113 15.89 -11.14 -6.78
N TYR A 114 15.55 -12.39 -7.11
CA TYR A 114 16.51 -13.48 -7.09
C TYR A 114 17.46 -13.35 -8.26
N THR A 115 18.76 -13.32 -7.96
CA THR A 115 19.80 -13.22 -8.99
C THR A 115 20.46 -14.57 -9.15
N VAL A 116 20.42 -15.11 -10.37
CA VAL A 116 21.10 -16.36 -10.72
C VAL A 116 22.44 -16.04 -11.32
N HIS A 117 23.45 -16.67 -10.82
CA HIS A 117 24.83 -16.53 -11.30
C HIS A 117 25.28 -17.79 -12.02
#